data_af53f2b86549d1ba6bb4324c3f7396dd
#
_entry.id   af53f2b86549d1ba6bb4324c3f7396dd
#
_cell.length_a   1.000
_cell.length_b   1.000
_cell.length_c   1.000
_cell.angle_alpha   90.00
_cell.angle_beta   90.00
_cell.angle_gamma   90.00
#
_symmetry.space_group_name_H-M   'P 1'
#
loop_
_entity.id
_entity.type
_entity.pdbx_description
1 polymer ?
#
loop_
_entity_poly.entity_id
_entity_poly.type
_entity_poly.pdbx_seq_one_letter_code
_entity_poly.pdbx_strand_id
1 'polypeptide(L)'
;MKQERVIAILDFYRDIDKTVTMNERVIRNLEDQYYSTLGAVNSDGMPHGKGGVSNPVERVILNIPQSVSDTIANMRRENERLTAIKGEILSELNALNYREKAVIYGFYIDGLQWERLSQRVNYSPRQCRNIRNIALDRLAKRFEQNKQISRYVFPEK
;
A
#
# COMPACT_ATOMS: atom_id res chain seq x y z
N MET A 1 -20.76 -12.05 1.41
CA MET A 1 -19.48 -12.08 2.18
C MET A 1 -19.79 -11.96 3.68
N LYS A 2 -19.03 -12.65 4.53
CA LYS A 2 -19.19 -12.53 5.99
C LYS A 2 -18.56 -11.24 6.51
N GLN A 3 -19.10 -10.66 7.60
CA GLN A 3 -18.57 -9.42 8.20
C GLN A 3 -17.11 -9.55 8.63
N GLU A 4 -16.69 -10.71 9.14
CA GLU A 4 -15.29 -10.97 9.52
C GLU A 4 -14.31 -10.74 8.36
N ARG A 5 -14.69 -11.15 7.16
CA ARG A 5 -13.88 -10.90 5.96
C ARG A 5 -13.86 -9.42 5.57
N VAL A 6 -14.97 -8.70 5.75
CA VAL A 6 -15.00 -7.25 5.54
C VAL A 6 -14.04 -6.55 6.50
N ILE A 7 -14.04 -6.95 7.78
CA ILE A 7 -13.12 -6.41 8.80
C ILE A 7 -11.67 -6.68 8.41
N ALA A 8 -11.34 -7.89 7.95
CA ALA A 8 -10.00 -8.22 7.49
C ALA A 8 -9.56 -7.37 6.28
N ILE A 9 -10.47 -7.06 5.36
CA ILE A 9 -10.22 -6.16 4.23
C ILE A 9 -9.98 -4.72 4.70
N LEU A 10 -10.74 -4.23 5.69
CA LEU A 10 -10.56 -2.90 6.25
C LEU A 10 -9.22 -2.77 7.00
N ASP A 11 -8.83 -3.79 7.75
CA ASP A 11 -7.52 -3.86 8.41
C ASP A 11 -6.38 -3.86 7.38
N PHE A 12 -6.54 -4.64 6.32
CA PHE A 12 -5.59 -4.66 5.20
C PHE A 12 -5.48 -3.28 4.54
N TYR A 13 -6.62 -2.64 4.24
CA TYR A 13 -6.67 -1.29 3.67
C TYR A 13 -5.90 -0.28 4.52
N ARG A 14 -6.08 -0.32 5.84
CA ARG A 14 -5.36 0.56 6.78
C ARG A 14 -3.85 0.42 6.69
N ASP A 15 -3.36 -0.80 6.45
CA ASP A 15 -1.94 -1.11 6.50
C ASP A 15 -1.24 -1.03 5.12
N ILE A 16 -1.99 -0.86 4.02
CA ILE A 16 -1.43 -0.78 2.66
C ILE A 16 -0.36 0.29 2.53
N ASP A 17 -0.61 1.51 3.01
CA ASP A 17 0.33 2.63 2.85
C ASP A 17 1.65 2.36 3.57
N LYS A 18 1.61 1.70 4.72
CA LYS A 18 2.81 1.30 5.46
C LYS A 18 3.62 0.28 4.66
N THR A 19 2.94 -0.68 4.04
CA THR A 19 3.59 -1.71 3.22
C THR A 19 4.23 -1.09 1.98
N VAL A 20 3.51 -0.22 1.26
CA VAL A 20 4.02 0.48 0.07
C VAL A 20 5.24 1.35 0.44
N THR A 21 5.15 2.14 1.51
CA THR A 21 6.25 2.99 1.99
C THR A 21 7.48 2.16 2.37
N MET A 22 7.27 1.02 3.03
CA MET A 22 8.36 0.11 3.39
C MET A 22 9.02 -0.48 2.14
N ASN A 23 8.25 -0.94 1.16
CA ASN A 23 8.76 -1.46 -0.10
C ASN A 23 9.56 -0.39 -0.87
N GLU A 24 9.05 0.84 -0.95
CA GLU A 24 9.75 1.97 -1.59
C GLU A 24 11.08 2.29 -0.90
N ARG A 25 11.12 2.22 0.43
CA ARG A 25 12.35 2.39 1.20
C ARG A 25 13.37 1.31 0.90
N VAL A 26 12.95 0.04 0.82
CA VAL A 26 13.83 -1.09 0.47
C VAL A 26 14.34 -0.93 -0.96
N ILE A 27 13.48 -0.61 -1.92
CA ILE A 27 13.86 -0.36 -3.32
C ILE A 27 14.94 0.74 -3.38
N ARG A 28 14.69 1.88 -2.71
CA ARG A 28 15.63 3.01 -2.69
C ARG A 28 16.97 2.61 -2.09
N ASN A 29 16.98 1.88 -0.98
CA ASN A 29 18.19 1.42 -0.35
C ASN A 29 18.99 0.48 -1.26
N LEU A 30 18.34 -0.43 -1.97
CA LEU A 30 18.98 -1.32 -2.93
C LEU A 30 19.55 -0.53 -4.13
N GLU A 31 18.80 0.41 -4.67
CA GLU A 31 19.26 1.27 -5.76
C GLU A 31 20.47 2.11 -5.31
N ASP A 32 20.42 2.78 -4.17
CA ASP A 32 21.49 3.60 -3.63
C ASP A 32 22.76 2.77 -3.37
N GLN A 33 22.62 1.55 -2.87
CA GLN A 33 23.75 0.65 -2.63
C GLN A 33 24.52 0.35 -3.91
N TYR A 34 23.86 0.20 -5.05
CA TYR A 34 24.49 -0.09 -6.33
C TYR A 34 24.95 1.18 -7.06
N TYR A 35 24.26 2.30 -6.92
CA TYR A 35 24.66 3.57 -7.51
C TYR A 35 25.80 4.26 -6.74
N SER A 36 25.85 4.16 -5.41
CA SER A 36 26.92 4.77 -4.60
C SER A 36 28.28 4.11 -4.82
N THR A 37 28.32 2.82 -5.15
CA THR A 37 29.57 2.11 -5.47
C THR A 37 30.27 2.65 -6.73
N LEU A 38 29.52 3.35 -7.58
CA LEU A 38 30.02 3.91 -8.85
C LEU A 38 30.51 5.36 -8.72
N GLY A 39 29.96 6.12 -7.78
CA GLY A 39 30.41 7.47 -7.44
C GLY A 39 31.81 7.48 -6.81
N ALA A 40 32.21 6.40 -6.16
CA ALA A 40 33.53 6.26 -5.53
C ALA A 40 34.68 5.95 -6.53
N VAL A 41 34.37 5.49 -7.72
CA VAL A 41 35.39 5.12 -8.74
C VAL A 41 35.82 6.33 -9.58
N ASN A 42 35.10 7.45 -9.53
CA ASN A 42 35.39 8.63 -10.37
C ASN A 42 36.21 9.72 -9.68
N SER A 43 36.81 9.48 -8.51
CA SER A 43 37.58 10.52 -7.80
C SER A 43 39.10 10.39 -7.92
N ASP A 44 39.62 9.49 -8.75
CA ASP A 44 41.07 9.42 -8.95
C ASP A 44 41.42 9.70 -10.41
N GLY A 45 42.15 10.83 -10.57
CA GLY A 45 42.54 11.37 -11.86
C GLY A 45 43.43 10.42 -12.67
N MET A 46 42.84 9.83 -13.72
CA MET A 46 43.59 9.17 -14.76
C MET A 46 43.42 9.88 -16.10
N PRO A 47 44.49 9.99 -16.91
CA PRO A 47 44.48 10.73 -18.17
C PRO A 47 43.60 10.05 -19.21
N HIS A 48 42.89 10.85 -19.98
CA HIS A 48 41.99 10.46 -21.04
C HIS A 48 42.66 9.63 -22.13
N GLY A 49 42.37 8.32 -22.17
CA GLY A 49 42.58 7.50 -23.34
C GLY A 49 41.44 7.68 -24.34
N LYS A 50 41.71 8.12 -25.55
CA LYS A 50 40.78 8.16 -26.66
C LYS A 50 40.26 6.75 -26.98
N GLY A 51 38.96 6.52 -26.86
CA GLY A 51 38.38 5.32 -27.42
C GLY A 51 37.12 4.85 -26.66
N GLY A 52 35.96 5.06 -27.27
CA GLY A 52 34.71 4.38 -26.93
C GLY A 52 33.84 5.14 -25.94
N VAL A 53 32.79 5.78 -26.45
CA VAL A 53 31.72 6.37 -25.70
C VAL A 53 30.88 5.22 -25.11
N SER A 54 31.33 4.67 -24.00
CA SER A 54 30.54 3.80 -23.15
C SER A 54 29.80 4.69 -22.19
N ASN A 55 28.51 4.85 -22.39
CA ASN A 55 27.64 5.65 -21.51
C ASN A 55 27.77 5.10 -20.07
N PRO A 56 28.18 5.91 -19.05
CA PRO A 56 28.31 5.45 -17.67
C PRO A 56 27.07 4.81 -17.12
N VAL A 57 25.88 5.23 -17.60
CA VAL A 57 24.57 4.70 -17.21
C VAL A 57 24.40 3.24 -17.68
N GLU A 58 24.89 2.86 -18.84
CA GLU A 58 24.83 1.48 -19.33
C GLU A 58 25.72 0.52 -18.52
N ARG A 59 26.87 0.97 -18.06
CA ARG A 59 27.75 0.19 -17.16
C ARG A 59 27.12 -0.04 -15.79
N VAL A 60 26.35 0.92 -15.28
CA VAL A 60 25.61 0.82 -14.01
C VAL A 60 24.57 -0.27 -14.08
N ILE A 61 23.79 -0.32 -15.17
CA ILE A 61 22.72 -1.31 -15.37
C ILE A 61 23.28 -2.73 -15.50
N LEU A 62 24.46 -2.89 -16.12
CA LEU A 62 25.08 -4.19 -16.34
C LEU A 62 25.74 -4.82 -15.10
N ASN A 63 26.03 -4.04 -14.05
CA ASN A 63 26.68 -4.51 -12.82
C ASN A 63 25.70 -4.82 -11.66
N ILE A 64 24.40 -4.56 -11.83
CA ILE A 64 23.39 -4.95 -10.83
C ILE A 64 23.11 -6.45 -10.97
N PRO A 65 23.30 -7.26 -9.90
CA PRO A 65 22.94 -8.67 -9.95
C PRO A 65 21.48 -8.86 -10.38
N GLN A 66 21.22 -9.84 -11.26
CA GLN A 66 19.89 -10.11 -11.78
C GLN A 66 18.88 -10.36 -10.66
N SER A 67 19.29 -11.05 -9.58
CA SER A 67 18.46 -11.30 -8.42
C SER A 67 17.97 -10.03 -7.73
N VAL A 68 18.80 -8.99 -7.66
CA VAL A 68 18.44 -7.69 -7.08
C VAL A 68 17.51 -6.93 -8.00
N SER A 69 17.80 -6.91 -9.30
CA SER A 69 16.93 -6.32 -10.32
C SER A 69 15.53 -6.96 -10.31
N ASP A 70 15.46 -8.28 -10.22
CA ASP A 70 14.20 -9.03 -10.12
C ASP A 70 13.44 -8.71 -8.83
N THR A 71 14.15 -8.58 -7.72
CA THR A 71 13.54 -8.20 -6.42
C THR A 71 12.93 -6.82 -6.51
N ILE A 72 13.63 -5.82 -7.04
CA ILE A 72 13.12 -4.46 -7.23
C ILE A 72 11.88 -4.47 -8.13
N ALA A 73 11.94 -5.17 -9.27
CA ALA A 73 10.82 -5.27 -10.19
C ALA A 73 9.59 -5.94 -9.55
N ASN A 74 9.80 -6.97 -8.75
CA ASN A 74 8.71 -7.66 -8.03
C ASN A 74 8.07 -6.75 -6.98
N MET A 75 8.88 -6.02 -6.20
CA MET A 75 8.37 -5.06 -5.19
C MET A 75 7.60 -3.92 -5.83
N ARG A 76 8.04 -3.39 -6.97
CA ARG A 76 7.29 -2.37 -7.72
C ARG A 76 5.95 -2.88 -8.22
N ARG A 77 5.90 -4.10 -8.77
CA ARG A 77 4.65 -4.73 -9.20
C ARG A 77 3.70 -4.97 -8.04
N GLU A 78 4.23 -5.35 -6.88
CA GLU A 78 3.41 -5.50 -5.67
C GLU A 78 2.83 -4.16 -5.23
N ASN A 79 3.61 -3.09 -5.20
CA ASN A 79 3.13 -1.75 -4.88
C ASN A 79 2.03 -1.27 -5.84
N GLU A 80 2.15 -1.55 -7.14
CA GLU A 80 1.11 -1.25 -8.12
C GLU A 80 -0.19 -2.00 -7.81
N ARG A 81 -0.10 -3.30 -7.48
CA ARG A 81 -1.26 -4.13 -7.08
C ARG A 81 -1.91 -3.62 -5.80
N LEU A 82 -1.11 -3.28 -4.80
CA LEU A 82 -1.59 -2.72 -3.53
C LEU A 82 -2.28 -1.38 -3.74
N THR A 83 -1.73 -0.50 -4.56
CA THR A 83 -2.32 0.80 -4.89
C THR A 83 -3.63 0.63 -5.66
N ALA A 84 -3.69 -0.29 -6.60
CA ALA A 84 -4.91 -0.58 -7.36
C ALA A 84 -6.04 -1.10 -6.46
N ILE A 85 -5.77 -2.12 -5.63
CA ILE A 85 -6.79 -2.66 -4.73
C ILE A 85 -7.21 -1.65 -3.65
N LYS A 86 -6.30 -0.80 -3.20
CA LYS A 86 -6.62 0.32 -2.30
C LYS A 86 -7.65 1.25 -2.93
N GLY A 87 -7.46 1.61 -4.19
CA GLY A 87 -8.40 2.44 -4.95
C GLY A 87 -9.79 1.83 -5.04
N GLU A 88 -9.88 0.53 -5.29
CA GLU A 88 -11.15 -0.21 -5.33
C GLU A 88 -11.86 -0.21 -3.97
N ILE A 89 -11.14 -0.52 -2.90
CA ILE A 89 -11.71 -0.49 -1.54
C ILE A 89 -12.17 0.93 -1.18
N LEU A 90 -11.37 1.95 -1.49
CA LEU A 90 -11.72 3.35 -1.24
C LEU A 90 -12.99 3.77 -1.98
N SER A 91 -13.14 3.34 -3.24
CA SER A 91 -14.35 3.60 -4.01
C SER A 91 -15.61 3.04 -3.33
N GLU A 92 -15.53 1.82 -2.79
CA GLU A 92 -16.65 1.20 -2.09
C GLU A 92 -16.92 1.87 -0.73
N LEU A 93 -15.86 2.30 -0.01
CA LEU A 93 -16.01 3.09 1.22
C LEU A 93 -16.67 4.45 0.95
N ASN A 94 -16.34 5.10 -0.16
CA ASN A 94 -16.92 6.39 -0.54
C ASN A 94 -18.40 6.29 -0.93
N ALA A 95 -18.88 5.12 -1.28
CA ALA A 95 -20.28 4.86 -1.57
C ALA A 95 -21.17 4.69 -0.31
N LEU A 96 -20.56 4.60 0.87
CA LEU A 96 -21.27 4.64 2.14
C LEU A 96 -21.86 6.06 2.39
N ASN A 97 -22.97 6.13 3.14
CA ASN A 97 -23.43 7.43 3.58
C ASN A 97 -22.49 8.05 4.63
N TYR A 98 -22.66 9.33 4.92
CA TYR A 98 -21.76 10.08 5.81
C TYR A 98 -21.60 9.43 7.19
N ARG A 99 -22.70 8.98 7.81
CA ARG A 99 -22.70 8.36 9.14
C ARG A 99 -21.93 7.05 9.17
N GLU A 100 -22.22 6.19 8.19
CA GLU A 100 -21.57 4.90 8.03
C GLU A 100 -20.08 5.08 7.78
N LYS A 101 -19.72 5.99 6.86
CA LYS A 101 -18.34 6.31 6.56
C LYS A 101 -17.60 6.81 7.80
N ALA A 102 -18.17 7.77 8.54
CA ALA A 102 -17.54 8.33 9.74
C ALA A 102 -17.25 7.27 10.80
N VAL A 103 -18.18 6.33 11.01
CA VAL A 103 -18.03 5.24 11.98
C VAL A 103 -16.99 4.23 11.50
N ILE A 104 -17.03 3.81 10.23
CA ILE A 104 -16.06 2.84 9.68
C ILE A 104 -14.65 3.42 9.69
N TYR A 105 -14.45 4.66 9.23
CA TYR A 105 -13.14 5.31 9.25
C TYR A 105 -12.64 5.50 10.69
N GLY A 106 -13.48 6.04 11.57
CA GLY A 106 -13.07 6.29 12.95
C GLY A 106 -12.65 5.03 13.67
N PHE A 107 -13.40 3.94 13.53
CA PHE A 107 -13.13 2.72 14.26
C PHE A 107 -12.05 1.84 13.63
N TYR A 108 -12.14 1.55 12.31
CA TYR A 108 -11.23 0.62 11.64
C TYR A 108 -9.97 1.26 11.07
N ILE A 109 -10.04 2.50 10.60
CA ILE A 109 -8.91 3.16 9.95
C ILE A 109 -8.13 4.02 10.95
N ASP A 110 -8.82 4.87 11.72
CA ASP A 110 -8.21 5.72 12.73
C ASP A 110 -7.93 5.00 14.06
N GLY A 111 -8.51 3.82 14.27
CA GLY A 111 -8.33 2.99 15.46
C GLY A 111 -8.92 3.59 16.74
N LEU A 112 -9.97 4.41 16.63
CA LEU A 112 -10.62 5.03 17.79
C LEU A 112 -11.40 4.02 18.61
N GLN A 113 -11.33 4.15 19.92
CA GLN A 113 -12.22 3.44 20.85
C GLN A 113 -13.65 4.02 20.79
N TRP A 114 -14.63 3.24 21.22
CA TRP A 114 -16.05 3.60 21.12
C TRP A 114 -16.40 4.94 21.77
N GLU A 115 -15.78 5.25 22.89
CA GLU A 115 -16.01 6.50 23.63
C GLU A 115 -15.52 7.71 22.83
N ARG A 116 -14.32 7.64 22.26
CA ARG A 116 -13.77 8.71 21.42
C ARG A 116 -14.51 8.85 20.09
N LEU A 117 -14.87 7.72 19.48
CA LEU A 117 -15.68 7.73 18.25
C LEU A 117 -17.04 8.38 18.52
N SER A 118 -17.71 8.00 19.60
CA SER A 118 -18.98 8.57 20.05
C SER A 118 -18.91 10.10 20.17
N GLN A 119 -17.87 10.63 20.77
CA GLN A 119 -17.66 12.08 20.90
C GLN A 119 -17.42 12.74 19.54
N ARG A 120 -16.65 12.10 18.63
CA ARG A 120 -16.35 12.64 17.29
C ARG A 120 -17.59 12.74 16.41
N VAL A 121 -18.44 11.71 16.42
CA VAL A 121 -19.61 11.62 15.53
C VAL A 121 -20.91 12.10 16.16
N ASN A 122 -20.92 12.47 17.43
CA ASN A 122 -22.10 12.88 18.21
C ASN A 122 -23.23 11.83 18.26
N TYR A 123 -22.86 10.56 18.33
CA TYR A 123 -23.77 9.42 18.55
C TYR A 123 -23.37 8.68 19.81
N SER A 124 -24.32 8.03 20.49
CA SER A 124 -23.98 7.16 21.61
C SER A 124 -23.13 5.97 21.15
N PRO A 125 -22.31 5.35 22.03
CA PRO A 125 -21.55 4.16 21.70
C PRO A 125 -22.41 3.02 21.14
N ARG A 126 -23.64 2.88 21.66
CA ARG A 126 -24.64 1.90 21.17
C ARG A 126 -25.06 2.20 19.73
N GLN A 127 -25.35 3.46 19.42
CA GLN A 127 -25.68 3.89 18.05
C GLN A 127 -24.51 3.68 17.11
N CYS A 128 -23.27 4.00 17.53
CA CYS A 128 -22.09 3.74 16.74
C CYS A 128 -21.94 2.26 16.38
N ARG A 129 -22.18 1.35 17.31
CA ARG A 129 -22.15 -0.10 17.06
C ARG A 129 -23.22 -0.53 16.06
N ASN A 130 -24.44 0.00 16.18
CA ASN A 130 -25.51 -0.28 15.23
C ASN A 130 -25.17 0.23 13.82
N ILE A 131 -24.67 1.47 13.70
CA ILE A 131 -24.24 2.05 12.42
C ILE A 131 -23.13 1.21 11.82
N ARG A 132 -22.14 0.80 12.62
CA ARG A 132 -21.06 -0.09 12.17
C ARG A 132 -21.61 -1.38 11.56
N ASN A 133 -22.53 -2.07 12.25
CA ASN A 133 -23.07 -3.34 11.76
C ASN A 133 -23.80 -3.16 10.43
N ILE A 134 -24.61 -2.11 10.29
CA ILE A 134 -25.29 -1.79 9.03
C ILE A 134 -24.27 -1.49 7.91
N ALA A 135 -23.23 -0.73 8.24
CA ALA A 135 -22.17 -0.40 7.28
C ALA A 135 -21.39 -1.63 6.84
N LEU A 136 -21.05 -2.54 7.77
CA LEU A 136 -20.37 -3.80 7.45
C LEU A 136 -21.22 -4.70 6.53
N ASP A 137 -22.53 -4.80 6.78
CA ASP A 137 -23.44 -5.58 5.92
C ASP A 137 -23.55 -4.97 4.52
N ARG A 138 -23.56 -3.64 4.43
CA ARG A 138 -23.55 -2.93 3.15
C ARG A 138 -22.24 -3.14 2.41
N LEU A 139 -21.10 -3.01 3.09
CA LEU A 139 -19.78 -3.28 2.50
C LEU A 139 -19.64 -4.73 2.07
N ALA A 140 -20.15 -5.69 2.84
CA ALA A 140 -20.13 -7.10 2.48
C ALA A 140 -20.75 -7.37 1.11
N LYS A 141 -21.91 -6.77 0.85
CA LYS A 141 -22.60 -6.87 -0.44
C LYS A 141 -21.81 -6.18 -1.57
N ARG A 142 -21.28 -4.99 -1.30
CA ARG A 142 -20.53 -4.21 -2.27
C ARG A 142 -19.21 -4.88 -2.64
N PHE A 143 -18.45 -5.35 -1.66
CA PHE A 143 -17.17 -6.05 -1.90
C PHE A 143 -17.38 -7.37 -2.65
N GLU A 144 -18.51 -8.06 -2.42
CA GLU A 144 -18.84 -9.27 -3.16
C GLU A 144 -19.18 -8.98 -4.63
N GLN A 145 -19.83 -7.86 -4.90
CA GLN A 145 -20.18 -7.41 -6.25
C GLN A 145 -18.99 -6.81 -7.00
N ASN A 146 -18.01 -6.26 -6.29
CA ASN A 146 -16.80 -5.71 -6.90
C ASN A 146 -15.85 -6.84 -7.32
N LYS A 147 -15.70 -7.01 -8.65
CA LYS A 147 -14.91 -8.10 -9.24
C LYS A 147 -13.43 -8.05 -8.86
N GLN A 148 -12.87 -6.87 -8.64
CA GLN A 148 -11.47 -6.70 -8.26
C GLN A 148 -11.26 -7.16 -6.81
N ILE A 149 -12.11 -6.69 -5.89
CA ILE A 149 -12.05 -7.06 -4.47
C ILE A 149 -12.36 -8.55 -4.27
N SER A 150 -13.40 -9.07 -4.95
CA SER A 150 -13.83 -10.47 -4.77
C SER A 150 -12.79 -11.48 -5.24
N ARG A 151 -11.97 -11.13 -6.24
CA ARG A 151 -10.90 -11.97 -6.80
C ARG A 151 -9.54 -11.77 -6.13
N TYR A 152 -9.37 -10.70 -5.39
CA TYR A 152 -8.10 -10.41 -4.74
C TYR A 152 -7.86 -11.40 -3.60
N VAL A 153 -6.65 -11.95 -3.55
CA VAL A 153 -6.22 -12.84 -2.47
C VAL A 153 -5.63 -11.97 -1.35
N PHE A 154 -6.44 -11.70 -0.34
CA PHE A 154 -5.98 -10.97 0.83
C PHE A 154 -5.09 -11.87 1.70
N PRO A 155 -3.98 -11.36 2.26
CA PRO A 155 -3.14 -12.13 3.16
C PRO A 155 -3.94 -12.55 4.39
N GLU A 156 -3.81 -13.82 4.77
CA GLU A 156 -4.33 -14.32 6.04
C GLU A 156 -3.43 -13.80 7.18
N LYS A 157 -4.07 -13.38 8.28
CA LYS A 157 -3.35 -12.96 9.50
C LYS A 157 -3.00 -14.15 10.35
#